data_63927930e0c22936d3ef9083e45647a5
#
_entry.id   63927930e0c22936d3ef9083e45647a5
#
_cell.length_a   1.000
_cell.length_b   1.000
_cell.length_c   1.000
_cell.angle_alpha   90.00
_cell.angle_beta   90.00
_cell.angle_gamma   90.00
#
_symmetry.space_group_name_H-M   'P 1'
#
loop_
_entity.id
_entity.type
_entity.pdbx_description
1 polymer ?
#
loop_
_entity_poly.entity_id
_entity_poly.type
_entity_poly.pdbx_seq_one_letter_code
_entity_poly.pdbx_strand_id
1 'polypeptide(L)'
;MSAKMKSKSILMLHMALLAALCGVLYFAYLGSTPFFDKGEPREALAVQDIVQRGEWLVPLKKTTDIPSKPPLFHWSAAISSLITGQLSESAIRFPSAVYATLGVLFLYVLGRKLFGANVALLGGAILATTTIYQNQALSARVDMTLCFFVTVSLGLFYSLYRGFLTREIWYYVFFSLVGISVLAKGPLGIVLPALVVGAFVVLKKRWDLVSKFCLHPGVVVMLILGAGWYVIAVTRGGEGFFDRQIIEENLSRFAGGSGHSHPPYYYIPYLFALGLPWSLFLPFLLWDSFKKGFLSDDDSLFLKLWFLAMFVFFSVSMGKRPVYILPIYPALSLLMAIWFYQHGAAAGTRRVLYRLMAALAGAAGLMLIVVTLGALWSHDPGWFFSPVERLLKAKDRANLLVVKNALATFGWSFTVVALLSGLLWLSLARSLWVGRLRSAAWRLVLIAVAVAFITRAVVMPVIAEAKSYREFMSKVDQQVTAHSKLLLYGSFNSDPVIFYRGGPIETLDQPLEELASRIGSGDLFIIMPEQLFVEIQKQRRDLPPPLLKSAGTGPEGDARLVLVRGGEL
;
A
#
# COMPACT_ATOMS: atom_id res chain seq x y z
N MET A 1 -39.95 -12.32 -14.73
CA MET A 1 -39.06 -11.95 -13.62
C MET A 1 -39.23 -10.46 -13.34
N SER A 2 -39.65 -10.03 -12.15
CA SER A 2 -39.94 -8.62 -11.89
C SER A 2 -38.70 -7.76 -12.01
N ALA A 3 -38.82 -6.48 -12.42
CA ALA A 3 -37.71 -5.53 -12.57
C ALA A 3 -36.86 -5.43 -11.28
N LYS A 4 -37.47 -5.57 -10.10
CA LYS A 4 -36.82 -5.58 -8.79
C LYS A 4 -35.95 -6.84 -8.60
N MET A 5 -36.38 -8.00 -9.08
CA MET A 5 -35.59 -9.24 -9.05
C MET A 5 -34.37 -9.15 -9.97
N LYS A 6 -34.54 -8.63 -11.20
CA LYS A 6 -33.45 -8.41 -12.15
C LYS A 6 -32.41 -7.43 -11.60
N SER A 7 -32.85 -6.36 -10.94
CA SER A 7 -31.95 -5.38 -10.30
C SER A 7 -31.14 -5.98 -9.15
N LYS A 8 -31.73 -6.87 -8.33
CA LYS A 8 -31.05 -7.57 -7.23
C LYS A 8 -30.02 -8.59 -7.75
N SER A 9 -30.36 -9.32 -8.82
CA SER A 9 -29.43 -10.28 -9.43
C SER A 9 -28.21 -9.59 -10.03
N ILE A 10 -28.37 -8.43 -10.70
CA ILE A 10 -27.26 -7.62 -11.22
C ILE A 10 -26.37 -7.12 -10.07
N LEU A 11 -26.97 -6.69 -8.96
CA LEU A 11 -26.19 -6.27 -7.78
C LEU A 11 -25.29 -7.40 -7.29
N MET A 12 -25.87 -8.58 -7.04
CA MET A 12 -25.13 -9.74 -6.52
C MET A 12 -24.04 -10.19 -7.49
N LEU A 13 -24.33 -10.22 -8.79
CA LEU A 13 -23.33 -10.58 -9.81
C LEU A 13 -22.13 -9.61 -9.82
N HIS A 14 -22.40 -8.29 -9.83
CA HIS A 14 -21.32 -7.30 -9.87
C HIS A 14 -20.50 -7.30 -8.56
N MET A 15 -21.14 -7.48 -7.40
CA MET A 15 -20.46 -7.66 -6.11
C MET A 15 -19.56 -8.89 -6.12
N ALA A 16 -20.06 -10.02 -6.65
CA ALA A 16 -19.29 -11.25 -6.77
C ALA A 16 -18.09 -11.10 -7.72
N LEU A 17 -18.28 -10.43 -8.87
CA LEU A 17 -17.20 -10.15 -9.83
C LEU A 17 -16.11 -9.25 -9.22
N LEU A 18 -16.48 -8.19 -8.49
CA LEU A 18 -15.53 -7.33 -7.81
C LEU A 18 -14.84 -8.05 -6.65
N ALA A 19 -15.56 -8.84 -5.87
CA ALA A 19 -14.98 -9.65 -4.80
C ALA A 19 -13.99 -10.68 -5.35
N ALA A 20 -14.33 -11.36 -6.46
CA ALA A 20 -13.42 -12.28 -7.14
C ALA A 20 -12.17 -11.56 -7.68
N LEU A 21 -12.33 -10.38 -8.30
CA LEU A 21 -11.22 -9.55 -8.76
C LEU A 21 -10.29 -9.17 -7.60
N CYS A 22 -10.84 -8.72 -6.47
CA CYS A 22 -10.07 -8.41 -5.26
C CYS A 22 -9.43 -9.68 -4.67
N GLY A 23 -10.14 -10.81 -4.69
CA GLY A 23 -9.63 -12.12 -4.27
C GLY A 23 -8.33 -12.47 -4.99
N VAL A 24 -8.33 -12.37 -6.31
CA VAL A 24 -7.14 -12.62 -7.14
C VAL A 24 -6.04 -11.60 -6.90
N LEU A 25 -6.38 -10.29 -6.83
CA LEU A 25 -5.38 -9.22 -6.74
C LEU A 25 -4.76 -9.08 -5.35
N TYR A 26 -5.52 -9.34 -4.26
CA TYR A 26 -5.10 -8.99 -2.91
C TYR A 26 -4.80 -10.20 -2.02
N PHE A 27 -5.41 -11.36 -2.28
CA PHE A 27 -5.25 -12.51 -1.39
C PHE A 27 -4.36 -13.62 -1.95
N ALA A 28 -4.31 -13.81 -3.28
CA ALA A 28 -3.59 -14.93 -3.90
C ALA A 28 -2.09 -14.94 -3.55
N TYR A 29 -1.47 -13.77 -3.35
CA TYR A 29 -0.03 -13.63 -3.08
C TYR A 29 0.29 -12.90 -1.78
N LEU A 30 -0.63 -12.86 -0.82
CA LEU A 30 -0.51 -12.03 0.39
C LEU A 30 0.70 -12.41 1.25
N GLY A 31 1.03 -13.71 1.34
CA GLY A 31 2.16 -14.24 2.09
C GLY A 31 3.37 -14.67 1.25
N SER A 32 3.34 -14.46 -0.08
CA SER A 32 4.38 -14.95 -0.99
C SER A 32 5.74 -14.27 -0.80
N THR A 33 5.77 -13.08 -0.22
CA THR A 33 6.99 -12.30 0.00
C THR A 33 7.23 -12.05 1.47
N PRO A 34 8.49 -12.16 1.95
CA PRO A 34 8.87 -11.68 3.26
C PRO A 34 8.65 -10.15 3.39
N PHE A 35 8.79 -9.62 4.60
CA PHE A 35 8.88 -8.18 4.76
C PHE A 35 10.17 -7.65 4.13
N PHE A 36 10.04 -6.79 3.13
CA PHE A 36 11.14 -6.18 2.38
C PHE A 36 11.07 -4.65 2.37
N ASP A 37 10.07 -4.07 3.02
CA ASP A 37 9.81 -2.65 3.18
C ASP A 37 10.10 -2.25 4.63
N LYS A 38 10.71 -1.09 4.86
CA LYS A 38 11.07 -0.57 6.19
C LYS A 38 9.86 -0.44 7.14
N GLY A 39 8.68 -0.20 6.63
CA GLY A 39 7.52 0.11 7.45
C GLY A 39 6.72 -1.11 7.90
N GLU A 40 6.73 -2.20 7.15
CA GLU A 40 5.96 -3.40 7.49
C GLU A 40 6.49 -4.07 8.78
N PRO A 41 7.81 -4.35 8.93
CA PRO A 41 8.34 -4.92 10.16
C PRO A 41 8.06 -4.06 11.39
N ARG A 42 8.11 -2.75 11.25
CA ARG A 42 7.82 -1.82 12.35
C ARG A 42 6.39 -1.95 12.87
N GLU A 43 5.40 -2.03 11.96
CA GLU A 43 4.01 -2.26 12.36
C GLU A 43 3.81 -3.70 12.88
N ALA A 44 4.52 -4.67 12.31
CA ALA A 44 4.48 -6.07 12.74
C ALA A 44 4.99 -6.29 14.17
N LEU A 45 5.99 -5.53 14.63
CA LEU A 45 6.47 -5.59 16.01
C LEU A 45 5.40 -5.18 17.03
N ALA A 46 4.59 -4.17 16.72
CA ALA A 46 3.46 -3.82 17.59
C ALA A 46 2.37 -4.91 17.59
N VAL A 47 2.15 -5.59 16.46
CA VAL A 47 1.25 -6.76 16.40
C VAL A 47 1.80 -7.92 17.21
N GLN A 48 3.11 -8.16 17.13
CA GLN A 48 3.81 -9.20 17.90
C GLN A 48 3.65 -8.97 19.40
N ASP A 49 3.80 -7.73 19.87
CA ASP A 49 3.61 -7.36 21.28
C ASP A 49 2.18 -7.66 21.76
N ILE A 50 1.16 -7.33 20.96
CA ILE A 50 -0.23 -7.67 21.27
C ILE A 50 -0.41 -9.19 21.39
N VAL A 51 0.07 -9.95 20.41
CA VAL A 51 -0.13 -11.41 20.36
C VAL A 51 0.62 -12.14 21.46
N GLN A 52 1.85 -11.73 21.77
CA GLN A 52 2.72 -12.43 22.72
C GLN A 52 2.53 -11.98 24.17
N ARG A 53 2.34 -10.67 24.39
CA ARG A 53 2.24 -10.08 25.72
C ARG A 53 0.82 -9.76 26.17
N GLY A 54 -0.14 -9.79 25.23
CA GLY A 54 -1.53 -9.38 25.50
C GLY A 54 -1.71 -7.88 25.69
N GLU A 55 -0.77 -7.03 25.23
CA GLU A 55 -0.82 -5.58 25.43
C GLU A 55 -1.62 -4.90 24.30
N TRP A 56 -2.93 -4.89 24.46
CA TRP A 56 -3.85 -4.34 23.46
C TRP A 56 -3.98 -2.82 23.47
N LEU A 57 -3.73 -2.17 24.60
CA LEU A 57 -3.96 -0.75 24.75
C LEU A 57 -2.82 0.11 24.20
N VAL A 58 -1.60 -0.19 24.64
CA VAL A 58 -0.38 0.52 24.23
C VAL A 58 0.67 -0.50 23.79
N PRO A 59 0.46 -1.15 22.63
CA PRO A 59 1.42 -2.12 22.13
C PRO A 59 2.75 -1.44 21.85
N LEU A 60 3.83 -1.96 22.42
CA LEU A 60 5.17 -1.39 22.28
C LEU A 60 5.93 -2.10 21.15
N LYS A 61 6.77 -1.37 20.44
CA LYS A 61 7.79 -1.97 19.60
C LYS A 61 9.02 -2.28 20.45
N LYS A 62 9.64 -3.43 20.22
CA LYS A 62 10.87 -3.82 20.93
C LYS A 62 10.74 -3.74 22.46
N THR A 63 9.54 -3.88 22.98
CA THR A 63 9.20 -3.78 24.42
C THR A 63 9.33 -2.40 25.07
N THR A 64 9.91 -1.43 24.41
CA THR A 64 10.20 -0.10 24.95
C THR A 64 9.70 1.05 24.08
N ASP A 65 9.73 0.89 22.77
CA ASP A 65 9.43 1.98 21.84
C ASP A 65 7.93 2.21 21.70
N ILE A 66 7.47 3.41 21.98
CA ILE A 66 6.09 3.83 21.76
C ILE A 66 5.76 3.78 20.26
N PRO A 67 4.64 3.13 19.85
CA PRO A 67 4.26 3.04 18.45
C PRO A 67 3.96 4.43 17.88
N SER A 68 4.27 4.62 16.63
CA SER A 68 4.05 5.92 15.95
C SER A 68 2.62 6.12 15.48
N LYS A 69 1.74 5.14 15.63
CA LYS A 69 0.36 5.16 15.10
C LYS A 69 -0.63 4.59 16.11
N PRO A 70 -1.90 5.05 16.06
CA PRO A 70 -2.98 4.46 16.85
C PRO A 70 -3.23 3.00 16.46
N PRO A 71 -3.94 2.22 17.30
CA PRO A 71 -3.86 0.76 17.30
C PRO A 71 -4.81 0.03 16.35
N LEU A 72 -5.72 0.68 15.64
CA LEU A 72 -6.79 -0.01 14.89
C LEU A 72 -6.27 -1.04 13.87
N PHE A 73 -5.23 -0.69 13.13
CA PHE A 73 -4.57 -1.64 12.21
C PHE A 73 -3.93 -2.79 12.98
N HIS A 74 -3.21 -2.48 14.07
CA HIS A 74 -2.52 -3.48 14.88
C HIS A 74 -3.49 -4.45 15.54
N TRP A 75 -4.62 -3.96 16.07
CA TRP A 75 -5.70 -4.81 16.59
C TRP A 75 -6.26 -5.75 15.52
N SER A 76 -6.53 -5.21 14.33
CA SER A 76 -7.05 -6.02 13.22
C SER A 76 -6.06 -7.11 12.80
N ALA A 77 -4.76 -6.78 12.77
CA ALA A 77 -3.71 -7.71 12.40
C ALA A 77 -3.43 -8.75 13.52
N ALA A 78 -3.51 -8.33 14.79
CA ALA A 78 -3.42 -9.25 15.92
C ALA A 78 -4.59 -10.25 15.95
N ILE A 79 -5.82 -9.78 15.72
CA ILE A 79 -7.00 -10.65 15.58
C ILE A 79 -6.79 -11.66 14.44
N SER A 80 -6.33 -11.21 13.28
CA SER A 80 -6.02 -12.10 12.15
C SER A 80 -4.97 -13.15 12.52
N SER A 81 -3.90 -12.75 13.21
CA SER A 81 -2.83 -13.64 13.66
C SER A 81 -3.31 -14.66 14.68
N LEU A 82 -4.18 -14.25 15.62
CA LEU A 82 -4.80 -15.14 16.61
C LEU A 82 -5.75 -16.16 15.97
N ILE A 83 -6.55 -15.73 14.97
CA ILE A 83 -7.46 -16.64 14.24
C ILE A 83 -6.66 -17.68 13.44
N THR A 84 -5.56 -17.29 12.81
CA THR A 84 -4.71 -18.21 12.03
C THR A 84 -3.78 -19.04 12.90
N GLY A 85 -3.59 -18.70 14.15
CA GLY A 85 -2.63 -19.31 15.07
C GLY A 85 -1.17 -19.02 14.70
N GLN A 86 -0.90 -18.08 13.80
CA GLN A 86 0.43 -17.78 13.25
C GLN A 86 0.68 -16.28 13.14
N LEU A 87 1.85 -15.85 13.62
CA LEU A 87 2.35 -14.50 13.41
C LEU A 87 3.16 -14.45 12.10
N SER A 88 2.46 -14.39 10.98
CA SER A 88 3.04 -14.46 9.64
C SER A 88 2.77 -13.17 8.84
N GLU A 89 3.56 -12.95 7.78
CA GLU A 89 3.38 -11.81 6.88
C GLU A 89 1.96 -11.77 6.29
N SER A 90 1.40 -12.94 5.94
CA SER A 90 0.04 -13.04 5.42
C SER A 90 -1.01 -12.64 6.46
N ALA A 91 -0.89 -13.11 7.70
CA ALA A 91 -1.82 -12.79 8.77
C ALA A 91 -1.80 -11.30 9.10
N ILE A 92 -0.62 -10.68 9.11
CA ILE A 92 -0.46 -9.25 9.43
C ILE A 92 -0.93 -8.35 8.28
N ARG A 93 -0.76 -8.76 7.01
CA ARG A 93 -1.25 -8.03 5.82
C ARG A 93 -2.75 -8.21 5.57
N PHE A 94 -3.35 -9.29 6.07
CA PHE A 94 -4.74 -9.68 5.79
C PHE A 94 -5.77 -8.55 6.03
N PRO A 95 -5.72 -7.77 7.11
CA PRO A 95 -6.67 -6.68 7.32
C PRO A 95 -6.63 -5.62 6.21
N SER A 96 -5.45 -5.29 5.68
CA SER A 96 -5.33 -4.35 4.57
C SER A 96 -6.05 -4.86 3.32
N ALA A 97 -5.91 -6.15 2.98
CA ALA A 97 -6.61 -6.78 1.87
C ALA A 97 -8.14 -6.78 2.07
N VAL A 98 -8.60 -7.03 3.30
CA VAL A 98 -10.03 -6.97 3.65
C VAL A 98 -10.57 -5.55 3.52
N TYR A 99 -9.91 -4.55 4.13
CA TYR A 99 -10.35 -3.15 4.04
C TYR A 99 -10.36 -2.63 2.60
N ALA A 100 -9.36 -3.02 1.79
CA ALA A 100 -9.32 -2.69 0.37
C ALA A 100 -10.52 -3.28 -0.38
N THR A 101 -10.83 -4.55 -0.16
CA THR A 101 -11.96 -5.24 -0.80
C THR A 101 -13.29 -4.60 -0.39
N LEU A 102 -13.49 -4.38 0.91
CA LEU A 102 -14.70 -3.72 1.42
C LEU A 102 -14.85 -2.30 0.87
N GLY A 103 -13.73 -1.57 0.72
CA GLY A 103 -13.71 -0.25 0.09
C GLY A 103 -14.17 -0.26 -1.37
N VAL A 104 -13.70 -1.22 -2.17
CA VAL A 104 -14.14 -1.43 -3.56
C VAL A 104 -15.63 -1.76 -3.63
N LEU A 105 -16.10 -2.68 -2.79
CA LEU A 105 -17.49 -3.09 -2.76
C LEU A 105 -18.42 -1.94 -2.29
N PHE A 106 -18.00 -1.19 -1.28
CA PHE A 106 -18.74 -0.01 -0.83
C PHE A 106 -18.80 1.07 -1.92
N LEU A 107 -17.68 1.35 -2.59
CA LEU A 107 -17.63 2.30 -3.69
C LEU A 107 -18.57 1.90 -4.85
N TYR A 108 -18.66 0.61 -5.14
CA TYR A 108 -19.61 0.09 -6.12
C TYR A 108 -21.06 0.36 -5.69
N VAL A 109 -21.42 0.09 -4.43
CA VAL A 109 -22.78 0.31 -3.91
C VAL A 109 -23.16 1.79 -3.97
N LEU A 110 -22.26 2.69 -3.57
CA LEU A 110 -22.44 4.13 -3.67
C LEU A 110 -22.56 4.58 -5.14
N GLY A 111 -21.59 4.22 -5.96
CA GLY A 111 -21.55 4.61 -7.38
C GLY A 111 -22.74 4.09 -8.17
N ARG A 112 -23.27 2.90 -7.82
CA ARG A 112 -24.47 2.35 -8.45
C ARG A 112 -25.71 3.23 -8.21
N LYS A 113 -25.85 3.77 -7.01
CA LYS A 113 -26.96 4.66 -6.67
C LYS A 113 -26.84 6.02 -7.38
N LEU A 114 -25.63 6.50 -7.59
CA LEU A 114 -25.36 7.81 -8.16
C LEU A 114 -25.29 7.79 -9.69
N PHE A 115 -24.64 6.79 -10.28
CA PHE A 115 -24.28 6.80 -11.70
C PHE A 115 -24.70 5.52 -12.45
N GLY A 116 -25.38 4.60 -11.77
CA GLY A 116 -25.84 3.34 -12.36
C GLY A 116 -24.82 2.20 -12.28
N ALA A 117 -25.32 0.98 -12.50
CA ALA A 117 -24.61 -0.26 -12.21
C ALA A 117 -23.30 -0.43 -13.02
N ASN A 118 -23.33 -0.11 -14.31
CA ASN A 118 -22.18 -0.34 -15.21
C ASN A 118 -21.03 0.64 -14.95
N VAL A 119 -21.35 1.93 -14.68
CA VAL A 119 -20.35 2.94 -14.32
C VAL A 119 -19.71 2.56 -12.99
N ALA A 120 -20.51 2.16 -12.02
CA ALA A 120 -20.02 1.75 -10.71
C ALA A 120 -19.15 0.49 -10.77
N LEU A 121 -19.52 -0.50 -11.59
CA LEU A 121 -18.70 -1.70 -11.79
C LEU A 121 -17.33 -1.35 -12.35
N LEU A 122 -17.28 -0.49 -13.37
CA LEU A 122 -16.01 -0.02 -13.90
C LEU A 122 -15.23 0.79 -12.86
N GLY A 123 -15.89 1.68 -12.08
CA GLY A 123 -15.26 2.47 -11.03
C GLY A 123 -14.63 1.59 -9.94
N GLY A 124 -15.33 0.54 -9.51
CA GLY A 124 -14.78 -0.46 -8.58
C GLY A 124 -13.59 -1.22 -9.17
N ALA A 125 -13.67 -1.62 -10.44
CA ALA A 125 -12.57 -2.30 -11.15
C ALA A 125 -11.36 -1.38 -11.36
N ILE A 126 -11.56 -0.09 -11.66
CA ILE A 126 -10.52 0.93 -11.73
C ILE A 126 -9.81 1.05 -10.37
N LEU A 127 -10.57 1.20 -9.28
CA LEU A 127 -9.99 1.30 -7.95
C LEU A 127 -9.18 0.06 -7.60
N ALA A 128 -9.76 -1.12 -7.83
CA ALA A 128 -9.13 -2.41 -7.52
C ALA A 128 -7.81 -2.62 -8.29
N THR A 129 -7.69 -2.07 -9.50
CA THR A 129 -6.52 -2.23 -10.38
C THR A 129 -5.56 -1.03 -10.38
N THR A 130 -5.83 0.01 -9.59
CA THR A 130 -4.92 1.15 -9.43
C THR A 130 -3.69 0.75 -8.61
N THR A 131 -2.48 1.06 -9.10
CA THR A 131 -1.22 0.60 -8.53
C THR A 131 -1.08 0.90 -7.03
N ILE A 132 -1.33 2.14 -6.58
CA ILE A 132 -1.23 2.47 -5.16
C ILE A 132 -2.20 1.68 -4.31
N TYR A 133 -3.43 1.49 -4.79
CA TYR A 133 -4.47 0.79 -4.04
C TYR A 133 -4.11 -0.70 -3.88
N GLN A 134 -3.61 -1.34 -4.95
CA GLN A 134 -3.09 -2.70 -4.88
C GLN A 134 -1.89 -2.83 -3.92
N ASN A 135 -0.93 -1.89 -4.00
CA ASN A 135 0.25 -1.94 -3.15
C ASN A 135 -0.12 -1.80 -1.67
N GLN A 136 -1.08 -0.92 -1.34
CA GLN A 136 -1.52 -0.75 0.05
C GLN A 136 -2.45 -1.87 0.53
N ALA A 137 -3.20 -2.52 -0.35
CA ALA A 137 -3.97 -3.73 -0.03
C ALA A 137 -3.09 -4.91 0.39
N LEU A 138 -1.86 -4.95 -0.10
CA LEU A 138 -0.88 -6.02 0.15
C LEU A 138 0.21 -5.64 1.17
N SER A 139 0.05 -4.53 1.86
CA SER A 139 1.05 -4.05 2.82
C SER A 139 0.51 -4.06 4.25
N ALA A 140 1.36 -4.44 5.19
CA ALA A 140 1.09 -4.35 6.62
C ALA A 140 1.24 -2.90 7.09
N ARG A 141 0.27 -2.04 6.72
CA ARG A 141 0.30 -0.60 6.99
C ARG A 141 -1.06 -0.02 7.33
N VAL A 142 -1.06 1.01 8.14
CA VAL A 142 -2.27 1.74 8.61
C VAL A 142 -3.00 2.52 7.50
N ASP A 143 -2.35 2.76 6.36
CA ASP A 143 -2.85 3.67 5.32
C ASP A 143 -4.12 3.16 4.63
N MET A 144 -4.22 1.85 4.38
CA MET A 144 -5.42 1.24 3.81
C MET A 144 -6.59 1.30 4.78
N THR A 145 -6.34 1.08 6.07
CA THR A 145 -7.36 1.21 7.14
C THR A 145 -7.94 2.62 7.15
N LEU A 146 -7.10 3.66 7.15
CA LEU A 146 -7.56 5.05 7.06
C LEU A 146 -8.37 5.30 5.78
N CYS A 147 -7.85 4.86 4.63
CA CYS A 147 -8.50 5.05 3.33
C CYS A 147 -9.93 4.44 3.32
N PHE A 148 -10.09 3.24 3.86
CA PHE A 148 -11.39 2.57 3.97
C PHE A 148 -12.38 3.39 4.82
N PHE A 149 -12.00 3.72 6.06
CA PHE A 149 -12.91 4.43 6.96
C PHE A 149 -13.27 5.83 6.44
N VAL A 150 -12.32 6.56 5.87
CA VAL A 150 -12.57 7.85 5.22
C VAL A 150 -13.52 7.69 4.02
N THR A 151 -13.31 6.67 3.18
CA THR A 151 -14.17 6.39 2.01
C THR A 151 -15.61 6.10 2.44
N VAL A 152 -15.79 5.26 3.45
CA VAL A 152 -17.13 4.90 3.95
C VAL A 152 -17.80 6.10 4.62
N SER A 153 -17.07 6.87 5.42
CA SER A 153 -17.60 8.09 6.06
C SER A 153 -18.08 9.10 5.03
N LEU A 154 -17.29 9.40 4.01
CA LEU A 154 -17.68 10.33 2.95
C LEU A 154 -18.86 9.82 2.13
N GLY A 155 -18.89 8.53 1.81
CA GLY A 155 -20.03 7.92 1.11
C GLY A 155 -21.30 7.90 1.94
N LEU A 156 -21.21 7.71 3.27
CA LEU A 156 -22.36 7.82 4.18
C LEU A 156 -22.85 9.26 4.29
N PHE A 157 -21.94 10.23 4.48
CA PHE A 157 -22.32 11.65 4.46
C PHE A 157 -23.10 11.97 3.19
N TYR A 158 -22.58 11.57 2.03
CA TYR A 158 -23.22 11.87 0.76
C TYR A 158 -24.56 11.12 0.59
N SER A 159 -24.67 9.90 1.10
CA SER A 159 -25.91 9.13 1.11
C SER A 159 -27.00 9.76 2.00
N LEU A 160 -26.60 10.35 3.13
CA LEU A 160 -27.47 11.14 4.01
C LEU A 160 -27.91 12.44 3.32
N TYR A 161 -27.00 13.15 2.70
CA TYR A 161 -27.28 14.36 1.93
C TYR A 161 -28.28 14.11 0.78
N ARG A 162 -28.11 13.01 0.04
CA ARG A 162 -28.99 12.62 -1.07
C ARG A 162 -30.31 11.99 -0.62
N GLY A 163 -30.51 11.80 0.69
CA GLY A 163 -31.71 11.15 1.22
C GLY A 163 -31.82 9.66 0.93
N PHE A 164 -30.73 8.99 0.56
CA PHE A 164 -30.71 7.53 0.39
C PHE A 164 -30.78 6.79 1.73
N LEU A 165 -30.38 7.46 2.80
CA LEU A 165 -30.42 7.01 4.17
C LEU A 165 -31.18 8.06 4.98
N THR A 166 -32.33 7.69 5.55
CA THR A 166 -33.22 8.66 6.22
C THR A 166 -33.37 8.42 7.71
N ARG A 167 -32.95 7.25 8.22
CA ARG A 167 -33.06 6.94 9.65
C ARG A 167 -31.94 7.63 10.43
N GLU A 168 -32.28 8.11 11.62
CA GLU A 168 -31.37 8.79 12.55
C GLU A 168 -30.10 7.97 12.88
N ILE A 169 -30.25 6.66 13.00
CA ILE A 169 -29.12 5.76 13.29
C ILE A 169 -27.94 5.93 12.32
N TRP A 170 -28.16 6.34 11.07
CA TRP A 170 -27.10 6.51 10.10
C TRP A 170 -26.18 7.71 10.38
N TYR A 171 -26.66 8.71 11.11
CA TYR A 171 -25.81 9.78 11.62
C TYR A 171 -24.87 9.24 12.70
N TYR A 172 -25.36 8.45 13.64
CA TYR A 172 -24.52 7.80 14.64
C TYR A 172 -23.48 6.87 13.99
N VAL A 173 -23.87 6.10 12.99
CA VAL A 173 -22.92 5.25 12.21
C VAL A 173 -21.87 6.11 11.52
N PHE A 174 -22.25 7.23 10.90
CA PHE A 174 -21.31 8.18 10.29
C PHE A 174 -20.27 8.68 11.31
N PHE A 175 -20.74 9.20 12.44
CA PHE A 175 -19.85 9.71 13.47
C PHE A 175 -18.99 8.63 14.11
N SER A 176 -19.53 7.44 14.31
CA SER A 176 -18.75 6.29 14.80
C SER A 176 -17.60 5.94 13.86
N LEU A 177 -17.86 5.91 12.54
CA LEU A 177 -16.83 5.60 11.55
C LEU A 177 -15.76 6.69 11.46
N VAL A 178 -16.13 7.98 11.59
CA VAL A 178 -15.18 9.07 11.69
C VAL A 178 -14.32 8.93 12.97
N GLY A 179 -14.94 8.62 14.12
CA GLY A 179 -14.22 8.35 15.37
C GLY A 179 -13.26 7.16 15.27
N ILE A 180 -13.73 6.05 14.68
CA ILE A 180 -12.88 4.87 14.44
C ILE A 180 -11.73 5.20 13.47
N SER A 181 -11.95 6.07 12.49
CA SER A 181 -10.88 6.45 11.55
C SER A 181 -9.74 7.22 12.23
N VAL A 182 -9.99 7.88 13.37
CA VAL A 182 -8.95 8.46 14.23
C VAL A 182 -8.03 7.39 14.78
N LEU A 183 -8.58 6.22 15.17
CA LEU A 183 -7.79 5.08 15.65
C LEU A 183 -6.96 4.42 14.54
N ALA A 184 -7.21 4.74 13.26
CA ALA A 184 -6.38 4.27 12.15
C ALA A 184 -5.10 5.10 11.97
N LYS A 185 -5.20 6.43 12.00
CA LYS A 185 -4.04 7.32 11.72
C LYS A 185 -4.14 8.69 12.37
N GLY A 186 -4.76 8.77 13.52
CA GLY A 186 -4.86 10.00 14.30
C GLY A 186 -5.82 11.03 13.72
N PRO A 187 -5.59 12.34 13.96
CA PRO A 187 -6.49 13.42 13.58
C PRO A 187 -6.90 13.46 12.11
N LEU A 188 -6.10 12.88 11.20
CA LEU A 188 -6.45 12.78 9.78
C LEU A 188 -7.78 12.07 9.55
N GLY A 189 -8.20 11.18 10.45
CA GLY A 189 -9.51 10.53 10.41
C GLY A 189 -10.68 11.49 10.45
N ILE A 190 -10.56 12.61 11.14
CA ILE A 190 -11.57 13.69 11.19
C ILE A 190 -11.30 14.74 10.11
N VAL A 191 -10.04 15.17 9.97
CA VAL A 191 -9.65 16.29 9.11
C VAL A 191 -10.03 16.02 7.65
N LEU A 192 -9.75 14.80 7.13
CA LEU A 192 -10.02 14.50 5.73
C LEU A 192 -11.53 14.53 5.38
N PRO A 193 -12.42 13.83 6.12
CA PRO A 193 -13.85 13.97 5.89
C PRO A 193 -14.37 15.40 6.09
N ALA A 194 -13.95 16.08 7.16
CA ALA A 194 -14.38 17.44 7.47
C ALA A 194 -13.99 18.43 6.36
N LEU A 195 -12.79 18.29 5.79
CA LEU A 195 -12.31 19.14 4.70
C LEU A 195 -13.20 19.00 3.45
N VAL A 196 -13.53 17.77 3.06
CA VAL A 196 -14.36 17.51 1.87
C VAL A 196 -15.80 17.97 2.11
N VAL A 197 -16.37 17.61 3.26
CA VAL A 197 -17.73 18.02 3.64
C VAL A 197 -17.82 19.54 3.75
N GLY A 198 -16.86 20.19 4.40
CA GLY A 198 -16.80 21.64 4.53
C GLY A 198 -16.72 22.34 3.17
N ALA A 199 -15.84 21.88 2.27
CA ALA A 199 -15.75 22.42 0.92
C ALA A 199 -17.07 22.26 0.14
N PHE A 200 -17.75 21.11 0.28
CA PHE A 200 -19.04 20.87 -0.34
C PHE A 200 -20.14 21.79 0.21
N VAL A 201 -20.22 21.93 1.53
CA VAL A 201 -21.19 22.80 2.22
C VAL A 201 -21.01 24.26 1.81
N VAL A 202 -19.78 24.74 1.79
CA VAL A 202 -19.46 26.14 1.41
C VAL A 202 -19.86 26.40 -0.04
N LEU A 203 -19.45 25.54 -0.98
CA LEU A 203 -19.76 25.76 -2.41
C LEU A 203 -21.23 25.61 -2.74
N LYS A 204 -21.95 24.73 -2.04
CA LYS A 204 -23.40 24.55 -2.21
C LYS A 204 -24.22 25.52 -1.35
N LYS A 205 -23.57 26.33 -0.49
CA LYS A 205 -24.22 27.24 0.47
C LYS A 205 -25.23 26.53 1.39
N ARG A 206 -24.97 25.25 1.70
CA ARG A 206 -25.85 24.39 2.52
C ARG A 206 -25.48 24.51 4.01
N TRP A 207 -25.59 25.73 4.55
CA TRP A 207 -25.27 26.03 5.95
C TRP A 207 -26.16 25.29 6.96
N ASP A 208 -27.35 24.85 6.51
CA ASP A 208 -28.23 23.96 7.26
C ASP A 208 -27.57 22.63 7.67
N LEU A 209 -26.64 22.14 6.84
CA LEU A 209 -25.88 20.93 7.17
C LEU A 209 -24.87 21.16 8.30
N VAL A 210 -24.34 22.36 8.46
CA VAL A 210 -23.40 22.65 9.56
C VAL A 210 -24.07 22.42 10.90
N SER A 211 -25.21 23.06 11.14
CA SER A 211 -25.96 22.87 12.39
C SER A 211 -26.38 21.41 12.57
N LYS A 212 -26.90 20.79 11.49
CA LYS A 212 -27.37 19.42 11.52
C LYS A 212 -26.29 18.39 11.86
N PHE A 213 -25.05 18.58 11.40
CA PHE A 213 -23.94 17.67 11.70
C PHE A 213 -23.17 18.09 12.96
N CYS A 214 -22.84 19.39 13.15
CA CYS A 214 -22.03 19.81 14.30
C CYS A 214 -22.79 19.73 15.64
N LEU A 215 -24.12 19.91 15.65
CA LEU A 215 -24.93 19.82 16.86
C LEU A 215 -25.52 18.42 17.09
N HIS A 216 -25.24 17.47 16.21
CA HIS A 216 -25.78 16.10 16.34
C HIS A 216 -25.12 15.37 17.52
N PRO A 217 -25.88 14.67 18.38
CA PRO A 217 -25.30 13.91 19.52
C PRO A 217 -24.26 12.86 19.11
N GLY A 218 -24.28 12.39 17.88
CA GLY A 218 -23.26 11.51 17.31
C GLY A 218 -21.84 12.09 17.36
N VAL A 219 -21.67 13.43 17.45
CA VAL A 219 -20.37 14.07 17.68
C VAL A 219 -19.73 13.57 18.98
N VAL A 220 -20.54 13.39 20.03
CA VAL A 220 -20.05 12.84 21.31
C VAL A 220 -19.56 11.41 21.13
N VAL A 221 -20.27 10.59 20.36
CA VAL A 221 -19.85 9.21 20.03
C VAL A 221 -18.50 9.23 19.27
N MET A 222 -18.37 10.12 18.29
CA MET A 222 -17.11 10.33 17.55
C MET A 222 -15.96 10.68 18.48
N LEU A 223 -16.18 11.62 19.40
CA LEU A 223 -15.15 12.05 20.35
C LEU A 223 -14.77 10.94 21.32
N ILE A 224 -15.74 10.21 21.86
CA ILE A 224 -15.49 9.06 22.75
C ILE A 224 -14.67 8.00 22.03
N LEU A 225 -15.03 7.61 20.81
CA LEU A 225 -14.32 6.60 20.05
C LEU A 225 -12.94 7.08 19.59
N GLY A 226 -12.83 8.32 19.11
CA GLY A 226 -11.57 8.84 18.55
C GLY A 226 -10.59 9.30 19.62
N ALA A 227 -11.04 10.07 20.63
CA ALA A 227 -10.17 10.63 21.66
C ALA A 227 -10.04 9.72 22.88
N GLY A 228 -11.04 8.85 23.16
CA GLY A 228 -11.05 8.01 24.36
C GLY A 228 -9.83 7.11 24.49
N TRP A 229 -9.40 6.49 23.39
CA TRP A 229 -8.17 5.71 23.37
C TRP A 229 -6.93 6.57 23.71
N TYR A 230 -6.82 7.78 23.16
CA TYR A 230 -5.70 8.67 23.45
C TYR A 230 -5.64 9.06 24.93
N VAL A 231 -6.79 9.34 25.56
CA VAL A 231 -6.87 9.64 26.99
C VAL A 231 -6.33 8.46 27.80
N ILE A 232 -6.80 7.23 27.51
CA ILE A 232 -6.35 6.03 28.23
C ILE A 232 -4.87 5.75 27.93
N ALA A 233 -4.41 5.94 26.70
CA ALA A 233 -3.04 5.68 26.31
C ALA A 233 -2.04 6.65 26.92
N VAL A 234 -2.40 7.94 27.04
CA VAL A 234 -1.56 8.94 27.74
C VAL A 234 -1.47 8.65 29.23
N THR A 235 -2.58 8.28 29.89
CA THR A 235 -2.58 7.95 31.32
C THR A 235 -1.74 6.71 31.66
N ARG A 236 -1.62 5.76 30.71
CA ARG A 236 -0.80 4.54 30.90
C ARG A 236 0.61 4.66 30.35
N GLY A 237 0.81 5.36 29.24
CA GLY A 237 2.08 5.49 28.54
C GLY A 237 2.98 6.64 29.04
N GLY A 238 2.49 7.47 29.96
CA GLY A 238 3.22 8.60 30.53
C GLY A 238 3.41 9.79 29.57
N GLU A 239 4.20 10.78 30.00
CA GLU A 239 4.44 12.03 29.26
C GLU A 239 5.02 11.80 27.86
N GLY A 240 5.94 10.85 27.69
CA GLY A 240 6.55 10.53 26.40
C GLY A 240 5.55 10.02 25.35
N PHE A 241 4.39 9.46 25.76
CA PHE A 241 3.36 9.01 24.83
C PHE A 241 2.65 10.19 24.14
N PHE A 242 2.32 11.24 24.92
CA PHE A 242 1.69 12.43 24.36
C PHE A 242 2.60 13.14 23.35
N ASP A 243 3.85 13.37 23.74
CA ASP A 243 4.84 13.99 22.84
C ASP A 243 5.03 13.19 21.56
N ARG A 244 5.20 11.88 21.67
CA ARG A 244 5.40 11.00 20.51
C ARG A 244 4.20 10.97 19.58
N GLN A 245 3.01 10.70 20.12
CA GLN A 245 1.80 10.47 19.31
C GLN A 245 1.13 11.74 18.82
N ILE A 246 1.11 12.81 19.63
CA ILE A 246 0.39 14.04 19.30
C ILE A 246 1.33 15.06 18.66
N ILE A 247 2.44 15.38 19.33
CA ILE A 247 3.33 16.45 18.87
C ILE A 247 4.16 15.98 17.68
N GLU A 248 4.97 14.92 17.82
CA GLU A 248 5.90 14.50 16.76
C GLU A 248 5.19 13.94 15.55
N GLU A 249 4.26 12.99 15.75
CA GLU A 249 3.66 12.24 14.66
C GLU A 249 2.58 13.00 13.89
N ASN A 250 2.00 14.05 14.45
CA ASN A 250 0.97 14.83 13.80
C ASN A 250 1.40 16.29 13.54
N LEU A 251 1.73 17.07 14.59
CA LEU A 251 2.04 18.49 14.43
C LEU A 251 3.38 18.71 13.73
N SER A 252 4.45 18.13 14.26
CA SER A 252 5.80 18.30 13.70
C SER A 252 5.91 17.77 12.28
N ARG A 253 5.25 16.64 11.98
CA ARG A 253 5.22 16.11 10.60
C ARG A 253 4.48 17.02 9.64
N PHE A 254 3.37 17.61 10.04
CA PHE A 254 2.65 18.56 9.19
C PHE A 254 3.50 19.81 8.90
N ALA A 255 4.24 20.29 9.89
CA ALA A 255 5.13 21.43 9.82
C ALA A 255 6.53 21.14 9.19
N GLY A 256 6.81 19.88 8.80
CA GLY A 256 8.07 19.51 8.13
C GLY A 256 9.20 19.08 9.05
N GLY A 257 8.98 18.97 10.38
CA GLY A 257 10.01 18.61 11.37
C GLY A 257 10.56 17.17 11.31
N SER A 258 10.05 16.31 10.43
CA SER A 258 10.42 14.89 10.36
C SER A 258 11.38 14.50 9.21
N GLY A 259 12.10 15.47 8.60
CA GLY A 259 13.05 15.20 7.51
C GLY A 259 12.43 14.81 6.15
N HIS A 260 11.10 14.85 6.01
CA HIS A 260 10.38 14.55 4.77
C HIS A 260 9.76 15.80 4.13
N SER A 261 10.46 16.95 4.22
CA SER A 261 9.98 18.18 3.61
C SER A 261 10.18 18.14 2.10
N HIS A 262 9.08 18.36 1.36
CA HIS A 262 9.07 18.37 -0.10
C HIS A 262 8.21 19.52 -0.63
N PRO A 263 8.49 20.03 -1.85
CA PRO A 263 7.77 21.15 -2.45
C PRO A 263 6.29 20.81 -2.71
N PRO A 264 5.38 21.82 -2.87
CA PRO A 264 3.94 21.59 -3.09
C PRO A 264 3.61 20.71 -4.30
N TYR A 265 4.40 20.77 -5.37
CA TYR A 265 4.20 19.97 -6.58
C TYR A 265 4.65 18.50 -6.45
N TYR A 266 5.17 18.09 -5.31
CA TYR A 266 5.66 16.73 -5.05
C TYR A 266 4.69 15.63 -5.48
N TYR A 267 3.40 15.81 -5.24
CA TYR A 267 2.42 14.79 -5.56
C TYR A 267 2.04 14.67 -7.03
N ILE A 268 2.39 15.64 -7.88
CA ILE A 268 2.04 15.58 -9.30
C ILE A 268 2.66 14.34 -9.98
N PRO A 269 3.99 14.09 -9.95
CA PRO A 269 4.56 12.88 -10.54
C PRO A 269 4.06 11.60 -9.87
N TYR A 270 3.83 11.62 -8.55
CA TYR A 270 3.29 10.45 -7.84
C TYR A 270 1.83 10.16 -8.17
N LEU A 271 1.01 11.16 -8.44
CA LEU A 271 -0.36 10.98 -8.90
C LEU A 271 -0.38 10.19 -10.23
N PHE A 272 0.57 10.48 -11.12
CA PHE A 272 0.70 9.74 -12.37
C PHE A 272 1.28 8.34 -12.16
N ALA A 273 2.38 8.20 -11.46
CA ALA A 273 3.07 6.92 -11.27
C ALA A 273 2.21 5.92 -10.46
N LEU A 274 1.62 6.36 -9.36
CA LEU A 274 0.83 5.53 -8.46
C LEU A 274 -0.62 5.31 -8.95
N GLY A 275 -1.11 6.17 -9.83
CA GLY A 275 -2.41 6.05 -10.48
C GLY A 275 -2.42 5.16 -11.72
N LEU A 276 -1.28 4.59 -12.13
CA LEU A 276 -1.22 3.69 -13.28
C LEU A 276 -2.15 2.47 -13.09
N PRO A 277 -2.71 1.95 -14.22
CA PRO A 277 -2.60 2.46 -15.60
C PRO A 277 -3.57 3.61 -15.91
N TRP A 278 -4.45 3.97 -14.99
CA TRP A 278 -5.57 4.90 -15.19
C TRP A 278 -5.16 6.35 -15.33
N SER A 279 -4.07 6.75 -14.68
CA SER A 279 -3.51 8.10 -14.75
C SER A 279 -3.11 8.54 -16.15
N LEU A 280 -2.90 7.62 -17.09
CA LEU A 280 -2.70 7.93 -18.51
C LEU A 280 -3.89 8.71 -19.13
N PHE A 281 -5.10 8.52 -18.58
CA PHE A 281 -6.31 9.20 -19.02
C PHE A 281 -6.65 10.43 -18.16
N LEU A 282 -5.92 10.68 -17.09
CA LEU A 282 -6.16 11.79 -16.17
C LEU A 282 -6.11 13.18 -16.86
N PRO A 283 -5.17 13.47 -17.79
CA PRO A 283 -5.18 14.76 -18.49
C PRO A 283 -6.48 15.01 -19.27
N PHE A 284 -7.05 13.97 -19.88
CA PHE A 284 -8.32 14.09 -20.61
C PHE A 284 -9.50 14.31 -19.66
N LEU A 285 -9.52 13.58 -18.53
CA LEU A 285 -10.54 13.79 -17.49
C LEU A 285 -10.51 15.23 -16.95
N LEU A 286 -9.34 15.74 -16.62
CA LEU A 286 -9.16 17.10 -16.11
C LEU A 286 -9.59 18.13 -17.16
N TRP A 287 -9.13 18.00 -18.39
CA TRP A 287 -9.49 18.88 -19.49
C TRP A 287 -11.01 18.96 -19.71
N ASP A 288 -11.71 17.81 -19.70
CA ASP A 288 -13.15 17.77 -19.86
C ASP A 288 -13.90 18.33 -18.67
N SER A 289 -13.37 18.13 -17.47
CA SER A 289 -13.95 18.69 -16.25
C SER A 289 -13.97 20.22 -16.28
N PHE A 290 -12.93 20.84 -16.84
CA PHE A 290 -12.89 22.30 -17.00
C PHE A 290 -13.85 22.80 -18.10
N LYS A 291 -13.95 22.10 -19.25
CA LYS A 291 -14.81 22.51 -20.36
C LYS A 291 -16.30 22.40 -20.05
N LYS A 292 -16.73 21.37 -19.32
CA LYS A 292 -18.14 21.12 -18.98
C LYS A 292 -18.67 21.91 -17.78
N GLY A 293 -17.84 22.75 -17.20
CA GLY A 293 -18.13 23.42 -15.95
C GLY A 293 -17.97 22.49 -14.75
N PHE A 294 -17.13 22.92 -13.80
CA PHE A 294 -16.77 22.14 -12.60
C PHE A 294 -17.99 21.81 -11.71
N LEU A 295 -19.04 22.64 -11.76
CA LEU A 295 -20.23 22.56 -10.92
C LEU A 295 -21.45 21.96 -11.65
N SER A 296 -21.27 21.13 -12.65
CA SER A 296 -22.36 20.69 -13.54
C SER A 296 -23.48 19.91 -12.86
N ASP A 297 -23.14 19.06 -11.88
CA ASP A 297 -24.10 18.30 -11.06
C ASP A 297 -23.51 18.01 -9.67
N ASP A 298 -24.40 17.80 -8.68
CA ASP A 298 -23.99 17.61 -7.29
C ASP A 298 -23.15 16.36 -7.07
N ASP A 299 -23.45 15.27 -7.78
CA ASP A 299 -22.78 13.98 -7.60
C ASP A 299 -21.34 14.05 -8.12
N SER A 300 -21.15 14.60 -9.32
CA SER A 300 -19.81 14.83 -9.89
C SER A 300 -19.03 15.88 -9.10
N LEU A 301 -19.70 16.95 -8.65
CA LEU A 301 -19.09 17.97 -7.80
C LEU A 301 -18.53 17.40 -6.51
N PHE A 302 -19.31 16.57 -5.80
CA PHE A 302 -18.86 15.93 -4.58
C PHE A 302 -17.59 15.10 -4.77
N LEU A 303 -17.54 14.30 -5.84
CA LEU A 303 -16.35 13.50 -6.16
C LEU A 303 -15.14 14.38 -6.54
N LYS A 304 -15.36 15.47 -7.27
CA LYS A 304 -14.30 16.43 -7.63
C LYS A 304 -13.75 17.13 -6.39
N LEU A 305 -14.61 17.52 -5.46
CA LEU A 305 -14.21 18.11 -4.19
C LEU A 305 -13.48 17.13 -3.30
N TRP A 306 -13.93 15.87 -3.26
CA TRP A 306 -13.23 14.83 -2.54
C TRP A 306 -11.79 14.67 -3.04
N PHE A 307 -11.61 14.57 -4.35
CA PHE A 307 -10.27 14.52 -4.96
C PHE A 307 -9.46 15.80 -4.67
N LEU A 308 -10.01 16.97 -5.00
CA LEU A 308 -9.28 18.23 -5.01
C LEU A 308 -8.92 18.72 -3.59
N ALA A 309 -9.87 18.66 -2.67
CA ALA A 309 -9.65 19.15 -1.31
C ALA A 309 -8.54 18.36 -0.60
N MET A 310 -8.55 17.02 -0.70
CA MET A 310 -7.48 16.20 -0.12
C MET A 310 -6.15 16.36 -0.87
N PHE A 311 -6.17 16.48 -2.20
CA PHE A 311 -4.95 16.68 -2.98
C PHE A 311 -4.27 18.01 -2.62
N VAL A 312 -5.04 19.08 -2.50
CA VAL A 312 -4.54 20.40 -2.07
C VAL A 312 -4.03 20.33 -0.63
N PHE A 313 -4.78 19.73 0.29
CA PHE A 313 -4.37 19.58 1.69
C PHE A 313 -3.00 18.91 1.83
N PHE A 314 -2.80 17.77 1.19
CA PHE A 314 -1.52 17.09 1.25
C PHE A 314 -0.42 17.85 0.49
N SER A 315 -0.75 18.57 -0.58
CA SER A 315 0.23 19.39 -1.33
C SER A 315 0.73 20.59 -0.52
N VAL A 316 -0.11 21.15 0.34
CA VAL A 316 0.26 22.27 1.25
C VAL A 316 1.06 21.77 2.46
N SER A 317 0.75 20.58 3.01
CA SER A 317 1.52 19.98 4.10
C SER A 317 3.01 19.88 3.73
N MET A 318 3.91 20.23 4.65
CA MET A 318 5.36 20.15 4.40
C MET A 318 5.87 18.71 4.42
N GLY A 319 5.44 17.90 5.39
CA GLY A 319 5.80 16.49 5.48
C GLY A 319 5.02 15.64 4.48
N LYS A 320 5.69 15.08 3.47
CA LYS A 320 5.06 14.35 2.37
C LYS A 320 5.59 12.93 2.24
N ARG A 321 4.66 12.00 1.97
CA ARG A 321 4.97 10.63 1.50
C ARG A 321 4.03 10.25 0.37
N PRO A 322 4.49 9.48 -0.63
CA PRO A 322 3.65 9.13 -1.79
C PRO A 322 2.30 8.50 -1.42
N VAL A 323 2.27 7.72 -0.35
CA VAL A 323 1.07 7.00 0.12
C VAL A 323 -0.03 7.91 0.69
N TYR A 324 0.27 9.16 1.07
CA TYR A 324 -0.72 10.03 1.70
C TYR A 324 -1.89 10.38 0.77
N ILE A 325 -1.67 10.37 -0.54
CA ILE A 325 -2.74 10.62 -1.51
C ILE A 325 -3.64 9.39 -1.78
N LEU A 326 -3.45 8.27 -1.07
CA LEU A 326 -4.31 7.09 -1.24
C LEU A 326 -5.82 7.38 -1.14
N PRO A 327 -6.31 8.20 -0.16
CA PRO A 327 -7.75 8.45 0.00
C PRO A 327 -8.42 9.26 -1.12
N ILE A 328 -7.67 9.80 -2.10
CA ILE A 328 -8.27 10.48 -3.26
C ILE A 328 -8.73 9.51 -4.35
N TYR A 329 -8.16 8.30 -4.40
CA TYR A 329 -8.37 7.36 -5.50
C TYR A 329 -9.79 6.76 -5.58
N PRO A 330 -10.53 6.56 -4.48
CA PRO A 330 -11.94 6.16 -4.58
C PRO A 330 -12.79 7.15 -5.39
N ALA A 331 -12.66 8.45 -5.13
CA ALA A 331 -13.35 9.47 -5.92
C ALA A 331 -12.86 9.53 -7.37
N LEU A 332 -11.53 9.50 -7.56
CA LEU A 332 -10.91 9.54 -8.88
C LEU A 332 -11.34 8.35 -9.75
N SER A 333 -11.49 7.17 -9.16
CA SER A 333 -11.92 5.96 -9.87
C SER A 333 -13.35 6.08 -10.41
N LEU A 334 -14.28 6.63 -9.63
CA LEU A 334 -15.64 6.90 -10.11
C LEU A 334 -15.65 8.00 -11.18
N LEU A 335 -14.91 9.09 -10.99
CA LEU A 335 -14.79 10.16 -12.00
C LEU A 335 -14.24 9.62 -13.32
N MET A 336 -13.24 8.76 -13.25
CA MET A 336 -12.66 8.11 -14.44
C MET A 336 -13.67 7.19 -15.12
N ALA A 337 -14.42 6.40 -14.37
CA ALA A 337 -15.46 5.53 -14.89
C ALA A 337 -16.57 6.33 -15.59
N ILE A 338 -17.04 7.43 -14.97
CA ILE A 338 -18.01 8.35 -15.57
C ILE A 338 -17.46 8.88 -16.90
N TRP A 339 -16.20 9.32 -16.90
CA TRP A 339 -15.56 9.84 -18.10
C TRP A 339 -15.50 8.82 -19.23
N PHE A 340 -15.12 7.56 -18.98
CA PHE A 340 -15.13 6.50 -19.99
C PHE A 340 -16.52 6.19 -20.55
N TYR A 341 -17.57 6.35 -19.74
CA TYR A 341 -18.94 6.10 -20.17
C TYR A 341 -19.56 7.30 -20.91
N GLN A 342 -19.16 8.52 -20.61
CA GLN A 342 -19.68 9.74 -21.25
C GLN A 342 -19.01 10.05 -22.58
N HIS A 343 -17.78 9.55 -22.80
CA HIS A 343 -17.01 9.86 -24.01
C HIS A 343 -16.96 8.65 -24.96
N GLY A 344 -17.19 8.95 -26.24
CA GLY A 344 -17.09 8.00 -27.34
C GLY A 344 -15.88 8.31 -28.24
N ALA A 345 -16.03 8.04 -29.55
CA ALA A 345 -15.01 8.33 -30.53
C ALA A 345 -14.61 9.82 -30.52
N ALA A 346 -13.33 10.08 -30.36
CA ALA A 346 -12.80 11.43 -30.33
C ALA A 346 -12.60 11.99 -31.76
N ALA A 347 -12.71 13.31 -31.90
CA ALA A 347 -12.35 14.05 -33.09
C ALA A 347 -11.14 14.96 -32.86
N GLY A 348 -10.50 15.42 -33.93
CA GLY A 348 -9.37 16.37 -33.85
C GLY A 348 -8.17 15.82 -33.08
N THR A 349 -7.50 16.70 -32.32
CA THR A 349 -6.28 16.41 -31.55
C THR A 349 -6.40 15.19 -30.65
N ARG A 350 -7.56 14.93 -30.03
CA ARG A 350 -7.77 13.74 -29.19
C ARG A 350 -7.68 12.44 -29.97
N ARG A 351 -8.15 12.41 -31.21
CA ARG A 351 -8.01 11.24 -32.09
C ARG A 351 -6.53 10.92 -32.31
N VAL A 352 -5.70 11.94 -32.53
CA VAL A 352 -4.26 11.76 -32.69
C VAL A 352 -3.65 11.17 -31.41
N LEU A 353 -3.97 11.72 -30.24
CA LEU A 353 -3.46 11.22 -28.97
C LEU A 353 -3.89 9.76 -28.68
N TYR A 354 -5.16 9.40 -28.96
CA TYR A 354 -5.61 8.01 -28.81
C TYR A 354 -4.92 7.08 -29.81
N ARG A 355 -4.61 7.54 -31.03
CA ARG A 355 -3.83 6.76 -32.00
C ARG A 355 -2.38 6.59 -31.58
N LEU A 356 -1.75 7.61 -30.97
CA LEU A 356 -0.41 7.49 -30.38
C LEU A 356 -0.40 6.49 -29.21
N MET A 357 -1.38 6.57 -28.31
CA MET A 357 -1.55 5.59 -27.24
C MET A 357 -1.79 4.18 -27.80
N ALA A 358 -2.57 4.05 -28.88
CA ALA A 358 -2.79 2.78 -29.56
C ALA A 358 -1.51 2.23 -30.19
N ALA A 359 -0.71 3.08 -30.81
CA ALA A 359 0.58 2.67 -31.39
C ALA A 359 1.55 2.18 -30.30
N LEU A 360 1.63 2.89 -29.15
CA LEU A 360 2.45 2.47 -28.01
C LEU A 360 1.93 1.15 -27.42
N ALA A 361 0.62 1.00 -27.24
CA ALA A 361 0.02 -0.24 -26.77
C ALA A 361 0.25 -1.40 -27.73
N GLY A 362 0.14 -1.15 -29.04
CA GLY A 362 0.43 -2.13 -30.10
C GLY A 362 1.90 -2.56 -30.10
N ALA A 363 2.81 -1.61 -29.99
CA ALA A 363 4.25 -1.89 -29.89
C ALA A 363 4.58 -2.72 -28.62
N ALA A 364 4.00 -2.37 -27.47
CA ALA A 364 4.18 -3.14 -26.23
C ALA A 364 3.64 -4.58 -26.37
N GLY A 365 2.47 -4.76 -27.00
CA GLY A 365 1.90 -6.08 -27.25
C GLY A 365 2.74 -6.93 -28.20
N LEU A 366 3.19 -6.35 -29.30
CA LEU A 366 4.09 -7.01 -30.26
C LEU A 366 5.42 -7.38 -29.61
N MET A 367 6.03 -6.45 -28.88
CA MET A 367 7.27 -6.68 -28.16
C MET A 367 7.13 -7.85 -27.19
N LEU A 368 6.06 -7.90 -26.38
CA LEU A 368 5.82 -8.98 -25.43
C LEU A 368 5.67 -10.32 -26.15
N ILE A 369 4.95 -10.38 -27.27
CA ILE A 369 4.81 -11.60 -28.08
C ILE A 369 6.16 -12.02 -28.66
N VAL A 370 6.90 -11.11 -29.29
CA VAL A 370 8.21 -11.39 -29.91
C VAL A 370 9.21 -11.87 -28.86
N VAL A 371 9.29 -11.21 -27.70
CA VAL A 371 10.18 -11.63 -26.60
C VAL A 371 9.82 -13.02 -26.11
N THR A 372 8.52 -13.32 -25.94
CA THR A 372 8.07 -14.62 -25.47
C THR A 372 8.33 -15.73 -26.50
N LEU A 373 8.04 -15.50 -27.78
CA LEU A 373 8.30 -16.45 -28.85
C LEU A 373 9.81 -16.66 -29.06
N GLY A 374 10.60 -15.59 -28.97
CA GLY A 374 12.05 -15.67 -29.04
C GLY A 374 12.67 -16.44 -27.89
N ALA A 375 12.13 -16.30 -26.67
CA ALA A 375 12.53 -17.11 -25.52
C ALA A 375 12.23 -18.60 -25.71
N LEU A 376 11.09 -18.92 -26.31
CA LEU A 376 10.74 -20.29 -26.66
C LEU A 376 11.67 -20.86 -27.75
N TRP A 377 11.99 -20.08 -28.78
CA TRP A 377 12.84 -20.49 -29.88
C TRP A 377 14.29 -20.68 -29.43
N SER A 378 14.85 -19.75 -28.70
CA SER A 378 16.24 -19.76 -28.22
C SER A 378 16.48 -20.72 -27.05
N HIS A 379 15.43 -21.24 -26.41
CA HIS A 379 15.48 -21.95 -25.13
C HIS A 379 16.17 -21.13 -24.01
N ASP A 380 16.36 -19.80 -24.22
CA ASP A 380 16.94 -18.86 -23.27
C ASP A 380 15.93 -17.73 -22.95
N PRO A 381 15.29 -17.75 -21.78
CA PRO A 381 14.40 -16.67 -21.35
C PRO A 381 15.08 -15.31 -21.28
N GLY A 382 16.40 -15.30 -21.18
CA GLY A 382 17.22 -14.08 -21.07
C GLY A 382 17.70 -13.50 -22.40
N TRP A 383 17.44 -14.15 -23.54
CA TRP A 383 18.00 -13.78 -24.85
C TRP A 383 17.80 -12.29 -25.21
N PHE A 384 16.63 -11.76 -24.88
CA PHE A 384 16.25 -10.37 -25.16
C PHE A 384 17.08 -9.35 -24.37
N PHE A 385 17.56 -9.73 -23.19
CA PHE A 385 18.34 -8.82 -22.34
C PHE A 385 19.82 -8.75 -22.73
N SER A 386 20.32 -9.66 -23.55
CA SER A 386 21.73 -9.70 -23.92
C SER A 386 22.26 -8.42 -24.59
N PRO A 387 21.51 -7.74 -25.49
CA PRO A 387 21.92 -6.45 -26.03
C PRO A 387 21.92 -5.33 -24.97
N VAL A 388 20.92 -5.35 -24.05
CA VAL A 388 20.74 -4.31 -23.04
C VAL A 388 21.77 -4.45 -21.91
N GLU A 389 22.20 -5.67 -21.59
CA GLU A 389 23.18 -5.98 -20.55
C GLU A 389 24.50 -5.25 -20.75
N ARG A 390 24.91 -5.07 -22.02
CA ARG A 390 26.14 -4.34 -22.38
C ARG A 390 26.06 -2.85 -22.06
N LEU A 391 24.87 -2.28 -22.04
CA LEU A 391 24.61 -0.87 -21.78
C LEU A 391 24.41 -0.54 -20.29
N LEU A 392 24.24 -1.57 -19.44
CA LEU A 392 23.95 -1.40 -18.02
C LEU A 392 25.22 -1.22 -17.18
N LYS A 393 25.11 -0.44 -16.10
CA LYS A 393 26.12 -0.35 -15.05
C LYS A 393 26.23 -1.66 -14.28
N ALA A 394 27.37 -1.92 -13.63
CA ALA A 394 27.63 -3.16 -12.89
C ALA A 394 26.51 -3.52 -11.87
N LYS A 395 26.00 -2.53 -11.13
CA LYS A 395 24.88 -2.70 -10.18
C LYS A 395 23.60 -3.18 -10.86
N ASP A 396 23.30 -2.64 -12.04
CA ASP A 396 22.06 -2.94 -12.79
C ASP A 396 22.17 -4.29 -13.49
N ARG A 397 23.39 -4.73 -13.88
CA ARG A 397 23.65 -6.08 -14.42
C ARG A 397 23.36 -7.17 -13.37
N ALA A 398 23.72 -6.93 -12.10
CA ALA A 398 23.40 -7.87 -11.01
C ALA A 398 21.90 -8.05 -10.87
N ASN A 399 21.13 -6.95 -10.91
CA ASN A 399 19.67 -7.01 -10.88
C ASN A 399 19.09 -7.71 -12.11
N LEU A 400 19.67 -7.50 -13.29
CA LEU A 400 19.25 -8.17 -14.51
C LEU A 400 19.47 -9.67 -14.46
N LEU A 401 20.60 -10.13 -13.90
CA LEU A 401 20.87 -11.56 -13.72
C LEU A 401 19.83 -12.23 -12.83
N VAL A 402 19.42 -11.56 -11.77
CA VAL A 402 18.35 -12.02 -10.87
C VAL A 402 17.03 -12.16 -11.63
N VAL A 403 16.69 -11.21 -12.50
CA VAL A 403 15.50 -11.27 -13.35
C VAL A 403 15.59 -12.41 -14.37
N LYS A 404 16.75 -12.60 -15.02
CA LYS A 404 16.99 -13.72 -15.94
C LYS A 404 16.78 -15.06 -15.26
N ASN A 405 17.37 -15.26 -14.09
CA ASN A 405 17.23 -16.49 -13.32
C ASN A 405 15.78 -16.74 -12.90
N ALA A 406 15.07 -15.70 -12.46
CA ALA A 406 13.65 -15.78 -12.14
C ALA A 406 12.82 -16.19 -13.37
N LEU A 407 13.07 -15.62 -14.55
CA LEU A 407 12.39 -15.99 -15.79
C LEU A 407 12.69 -17.44 -16.21
N ALA A 408 13.90 -17.93 -15.97
CA ALA A 408 14.28 -19.30 -16.29
C ALA A 408 13.53 -20.38 -15.46
N THR A 409 13.03 -20.01 -14.27
CA THR A 409 12.23 -20.93 -13.43
C THR A 409 10.77 -21.03 -13.86
N PHE A 410 10.31 -20.19 -14.82
CA PHE A 410 8.92 -20.16 -15.26
C PHE A 410 8.66 -21.10 -16.44
N GLY A 411 7.77 -22.06 -16.19
CA GLY A 411 7.30 -23.01 -17.18
C GLY A 411 6.22 -22.46 -18.12
N TRP A 412 5.52 -23.35 -18.78
CA TRP A 412 4.47 -23.06 -19.77
C TRP A 412 3.37 -22.09 -19.31
N SER A 413 3.04 -22.05 -18.01
CA SER A 413 2.03 -21.13 -17.47
C SER A 413 2.40 -19.66 -17.67
N PHE A 414 3.67 -19.32 -17.47
CA PHE A 414 4.15 -17.94 -17.71
C PHE A 414 4.10 -17.58 -19.20
N THR A 415 4.55 -18.47 -20.07
CA THR A 415 4.49 -18.28 -21.53
C THR A 415 3.08 -17.99 -22.01
N VAL A 416 2.10 -18.78 -21.55
CA VAL A 416 0.69 -18.58 -21.90
C VAL A 416 0.19 -17.23 -21.40
N VAL A 417 0.47 -16.86 -20.16
CA VAL A 417 0.06 -15.54 -19.59
C VAL A 417 0.71 -14.39 -20.36
N ALA A 418 1.99 -14.50 -20.73
CA ALA A 418 2.69 -13.47 -21.48
C ALA A 418 2.11 -13.29 -22.90
N LEU A 419 1.85 -14.40 -23.62
CA LEU A 419 1.20 -14.35 -24.95
C LEU A 419 -0.21 -13.77 -24.88
N LEU A 420 -1.03 -14.25 -23.93
CA LEU A 420 -2.38 -13.70 -23.72
C LEU A 420 -2.34 -12.21 -23.38
N SER A 421 -1.37 -11.79 -22.55
CA SER A 421 -1.15 -10.39 -22.23
C SER A 421 -0.78 -9.57 -23.47
N GLY A 422 0.10 -10.07 -24.33
CA GLY A 422 0.44 -9.45 -25.62
C GLY A 422 -0.78 -9.28 -26.52
N LEU A 423 -1.63 -10.29 -26.65
CA LEU A 423 -2.89 -10.22 -27.40
C LEU A 423 -3.87 -9.20 -26.80
N LEU A 424 -3.95 -9.10 -25.46
CA LEU A 424 -4.75 -8.07 -24.78
C LEU A 424 -4.25 -6.67 -25.10
N TRP A 425 -2.94 -6.44 -25.14
CA TRP A 425 -2.36 -5.16 -25.52
C TRP A 425 -2.68 -4.78 -26.97
N LEU A 426 -2.62 -5.74 -27.92
CA LEU A 426 -3.04 -5.52 -29.32
C LEU A 426 -4.54 -5.21 -29.41
N SER A 427 -5.36 -5.91 -28.63
CA SER A 427 -6.81 -5.65 -28.54
C SER A 427 -7.11 -4.28 -27.92
N LEU A 428 -6.33 -3.80 -26.94
CA LEU A 428 -6.38 -2.45 -26.39
C LEU A 428 -6.03 -1.43 -27.48
N ALA A 429 -4.93 -1.65 -28.20
CA ALA A 429 -4.50 -0.79 -29.31
C ALA A 429 -5.61 -0.60 -30.35
N ARG A 430 -6.25 -1.69 -30.79
CA ARG A 430 -7.40 -1.63 -31.70
C ARG A 430 -8.56 -0.82 -31.12
N SER A 431 -8.84 -0.95 -29.83
CA SER A 431 -9.95 -0.24 -29.18
C SER A 431 -9.72 1.26 -29.11
N LEU A 432 -8.49 1.66 -28.79
CA LEU A 432 -8.07 3.06 -28.76
C LEU A 432 -8.04 3.66 -30.17
N TRP A 433 -7.56 2.90 -31.16
CA TRP A 433 -7.52 3.32 -32.57
C TRP A 433 -8.90 3.65 -33.11
N VAL A 434 -9.90 2.81 -32.81
CA VAL A 434 -11.30 2.96 -33.24
C VAL A 434 -12.07 3.94 -32.33
N GLY A 435 -11.51 4.35 -31.18
CA GLY A 435 -12.16 5.24 -30.20
C GLY A 435 -13.21 4.57 -29.33
N ARG A 436 -13.16 3.24 -29.15
CA ARG A 436 -14.07 2.49 -28.27
C ARG A 436 -13.57 2.51 -26.81
N LEU A 437 -13.70 3.67 -26.14
CA LEU A 437 -13.10 3.91 -24.82
C LEU A 437 -13.62 2.97 -23.74
N ARG A 438 -14.90 2.64 -23.70
CA ARG A 438 -15.45 1.65 -22.73
C ARG A 438 -14.79 0.29 -22.86
N SER A 439 -14.64 -0.17 -24.11
CA SER A 439 -13.94 -1.43 -24.39
C SER A 439 -12.46 -1.35 -24.04
N ALA A 440 -11.80 -0.22 -24.29
CA ALA A 440 -10.41 0.01 -23.93
C ALA A 440 -10.24 -0.05 -22.40
N ALA A 441 -11.15 0.54 -21.62
CA ALA A 441 -11.11 0.50 -20.16
C ALA A 441 -11.16 -0.95 -19.62
N TRP A 442 -12.07 -1.79 -20.11
CA TRP A 442 -12.16 -3.19 -19.67
C TRP A 442 -10.93 -4.02 -20.06
N ARG A 443 -10.34 -3.76 -21.24
CA ARG A 443 -9.07 -4.41 -21.62
C ARG A 443 -7.94 -3.96 -20.72
N LEU A 444 -7.93 -2.70 -20.34
CA LEU A 444 -6.94 -2.16 -19.41
C LEU A 444 -7.08 -2.77 -18.01
N VAL A 445 -8.31 -3.06 -17.54
CA VAL A 445 -8.53 -3.86 -16.30
C VAL A 445 -7.85 -5.22 -16.43
N LEU A 446 -8.10 -5.95 -17.53
CA LEU A 446 -7.52 -7.28 -17.75
C LEU A 446 -5.98 -7.23 -17.85
N ILE A 447 -5.44 -6.23 -18.54
CA ILE A 447 -3.98 -6.00 -18.61
C ILE A 447 -3.41 -5.71 -17.21
N ALA A 448 -4.08 -4.86 -16.42
CA ALA A 448 -3.65 -4.55 -15.06
C ALA A 448 -3.65 -5.81 -14.16
N VAL A 449 -4.62 -6.71 -14.32
CA VAL A 449 -4.64 -8.00 -13.63
C VAL A 449 -3.47 -8.89 -14.07
N ALA A 450 -3.21 -8.99 -15.37
CA ALA A 450 -2.09 -9.78 -15.89
C ALA A 450 -0.73 -9.23 -15.43
N VAL A 451 -0.55 -7.91 -15.46
CA VAL A 451 0.66 -7.24 -14.97
C VAL A 451 0.83 -7.46 -13.46
N ALA A 452 -0.25 -7.33 -12.68
CA ALA A 452 -0.22 -7.58 -11.24
C ALA A 452 0.18 -9.04 -10.96
N PHE A 453 -0.39 -10.01 -11.69
CA PHE A 453 -0.03 -11.41 -11.57
C PHE A 453 1.47 -11.62 -11.85
N ILE A 454 1.99 -11.16 -12.99
CA ILE A 454 3.40 -11.26 -13.35
C ILE A 454 4.28 -10.62 -12.28
N THR A 455 3.95 -9.41 -11.87
CA THR A 455 4.72 -8.68 -10.85
C THR A 455 4.76 -9.44 -9.53
N ARG A 456 3.63 -10.00 -9.07
CA ARG A 456 3.53 -10.69 -7.78
C ARG A 456 4.10 -12.09 -7.80
N ALA A 457 3.92 -12.82 -8.88
CA ALA A 457 4.43 -14.19 -9.00
C ALA A 457 5.93 -14.25 -9.29
N VAL A 458 6.47 -13.23 -10.00
CA VAL A 458 7.84 -13.25 -10.54
C VAL A 458 8.73 -12.22 -9.89
N VAL A 459 8.35 -10.93 -10.06
CA VAL A 459 9.26 -9.81 -9.77
C VAL A 459 9.41 -9.60 -8.27
N MET A 460 8.29 -9.61 -7.55
CA MET A 460 8.29 -9.29 -6.12
C MET A 460 9.00 -10.30 -5.24
N PRO A 461 8.87 -11.64 -5.43
CA PRO A 461 9.63 -12.60 -4.63
C PRO A 461 11.13 -12.37 -4.72
N VAL A 462 11.65 -12.14 -5.93
CA VAL A 462 13.08 -11.91 -6.17
C VAL A 462 13.57 -10.62 -5.47
N ILE A 463 12.81 -9.52 -5.62
CA ILE A 463 13.15 -8.26 -4.95
C ILE A 463 13.06 -8.42 -3.43
N ALA A 464 12.05 -9.13 -2.94
CA ALA A 464 11.83 -9.30 -1.53
C ALA A 464 12.90 -10.15 -0.85
N GLU A 465 13.36 -11.23 -1.50
CA GLU A 465 14.49 -12.03 -1.00
C GLU A 465 15.79 -11.21 -0.92
N ALA A 466 16.10 -10.43 -1.96
CA ALA A 466 17.28 -9.57 -1.99
C ALA A 466 17.25 -8.47 -0.92
N LYS A 467 16.06 -8.11 -0.41
CA LYS A 467 15.83 -7.05 0.58
C LYS A 467 15.33 -7.54 1.93
N SER A 468 15.37 -8.83 2.20
CA SER A 468 14.87 -9.41 3.45
C SER A 468 15.97 -10.11 4.24
N TYR A 469 15.79 -10.12 5.56
CA TYR A 469 16.61 -10.92 6.48
C TYR A 469 15.93 -12.22 6.91
N ARG A 470 14.78 -12.61 6.33
CA ARG A 470 14.03 -13.82 6.74
C ARG A 470 14.87 -15.09 6.66
N GLU A 471 15.52 -15.33 5.51
CA GLU A 471 16.36 -16.51 5.32
C GLU A 471 17.58 -16.50 6.25
N PHE A 472 18.22 -15.33 6.39
CA PHE A 472 19.34 -15.17 7.32
C PHE A 472 18.92 -15.51 8.75
N MET A 473 17.81 -14.96 9.24
CA MET A 473 17.32 -15.22 10.60
C MET A 473 16.91 -16.68 10.80
N SER A 474 16.31 -17.33 9.80
CA SER A 474 16.03 -18.78 9.86
C SER A 474 17.29 -19.62 10.05
N LYS A 475 18.42 -19.23 9.43
CA LYS A 475 19.73 -19.89 9.63
C LYS A 475 20.35 -19.54 10.99
N VAL A 476 20.17 -18.29 11.46
CA VAL A 476 20.59 -17.87 12.80
C VAL A 476 19.89 -18.72 13.85
N ASP A 477 18.57 -18.93 13.74
CA ASP A 477 17.77 -19.72 14.69
C ASP A 477 18.17 -21.20 14.74
N GLN A 478 18.76 -21.75 13.66
CA GLN A 478 19.31 -23.09 13.64
C GLN A 478 20.65 -23.21 14.40
N GLN A 479 21.43 -22.11 14.46
CA GLN A 479 22.76 -22.10 15.10
C GLN A 479 22.75 -21.58 16.54
N VAL A 480 21.85 -20.62 16.82
CA VAL A 480 21.75 -19.97 18.12
C VAL A 480 20.70 -20.69 18.97
N THR A 481 21.13 -21.53 19.87
CA THR A 481 20.24 -22.29 20.77
C THR A 481 19.49 -21.37 21.74
N ALA A 482 18.46 -21.91 22.42
CA ALA A 482 17.68 -21.16 23.41
C ALA A 482 18.51 -20.68 24.62
N HIS A 483 19.63 -21.33 24.88
CA HIS A 483 20.53 -20.98 26.01
C HIS A 483 21.63 -19.99 25.62
N SER A 484 21.81 -19.72 24.34
CA SER A 484 22.85 -18.81 23.84
C SER A 484 22.34 -17.37 23.84
N LYS A 485 23.14 -16.42 24.25
CA LYS A 485 22.82 -14.99 24.21
C LYS A 485 23.05 -14.46 22.80
N LEU A 486 22.01 -13.82 22.19
CA LEU A 486 22.10 -13.14 20.90
C LEU A 486 22.01 -11.64 21.10
N LEU A 487 22.95 -10.88 20.54
CA LEU A 487 23.02 -9.42 20.64
C LEU A 487 23.04 -8.79 19.25
N LEU A 488 22.61 -7.53 19.16
CA LEU A 488 22.77 -6.68 17.99
C LEU A 488 23.88 -5.68 18.23
N TYR A 489 24.67 -5.38 17.18
CA TYR A 489 25.70 -4.36 17.24
C TYR A 489 25.70 -3.49 15.98
N GLY A 490 25.84 -2.18 16.18
CA GLY A 490 25.93 -1.20 15.10
C GLY A 490 24.58 -0.67 14.62
N SER A 491 24.64 0.35 13.74
CA SER A 491 23.46 1.04 13.26
C SER A 491 22.92 0.40 11.98
N PHE A 492 21.74 -0.22 12.06
CA PHE A 492 20.98 -0.74 10.93
C PHE A 492 19.50 -0.88 11.33
N ASN A 493 18.62 -1.12 10.36
CA ASN A 493 17.22 -1.37 10.65
C ASN A 493 17.05 -2.77 11.27
N SER A 494 16.97 -2.84 12.59
CA SER A 494 16.81 -4.08 13.35
C SER A 494 15.38 -4.62 13.42
N ASP A 495 14.35 -3.85 13.00
CA ASP A 495 12.95 -4.25 13.10
C ASP A 495 12.67 -5.63 12.45
N PRO A 496 13.15 -5.92 11.21
CA PRO A 496 12.95 -7.23 10.60
C PRO A 496 13.67 -8.37 11.35
N VAL A 497 14.87 -8.09 11.87
CA VAL A 497 15.67 -9.09 12.61
C VAL A 497 14.94 -9.50 13.89
N ILE A 498 14.45 -8.52 14.66
CA ILE A 498 13.69 -8.75 15.90
C ILE A 498 12.37 -9.48 15.61
N PHE A 499 11.65 -9.08 14.53
CA PHE A 499 10.41 -9.74 14.15
C PHE A 499 10.62 -11.23 13.83
N TYR A 500 11.60 -11.55 12.94
CA TYR A 500 11.86 -12.93 12.54
C TYR A 500 12.48 -13.79 13.65
N ARG A 501 13.17 -13.17 14.62
CA ARG A 501 13.61 -13.89 15.84
C ARG A 501 12.43 -14.27 16.73
N GLY A 502 11.31 -13.57 16.62
CA GLY A 502 10.13 -13.82 17.45
C GLY A 502 10.18 -13.18 18.83
N GLY A 503 11.16 -12.32 19.14
CA GLY A 503 11.28 -11.64 20.43
C GLY A 503 12.35 -10.55 20.43
N PRO A 504 12.42 -9.75 21.51
CA PRO A 504 13.39 -8.67 21.64
C PRO A 504 14.83 -9.22 21.63
N ILE A 505 15.73 -8.48 20.99
CA ILE A 505 17.16 -8.74 21.00
C ILE A 505 17.84 -7.50 21.58
N GLU A 506 18.69 -7.69 22.58
CA GLU A 506 19.44 -6.61 23.22
C GLU A 506 20.46 -6.02 22.24
N THR A 507 20.56 -4.69 22.22
CA THR A 507 21.58 -3.98 21.43
C THR A 507 22.79 -3.69 22.30
N LEU A 508 23.96 -4.05 21.83
CA LEU A 508 25.23 -3.79 22.50
C LEU A 508 25.68 -2.36 22.17
N ASP A 509 25.84 -1.54 23.19
CA ASP A 509 26.33 -0.15 23.08
C ASP A 509 27.74 -0.05 23.68
N GLN A 510 28.72 -0.56 22.94
CA GLN A 510 30.14 -0.57 23.34
C GLN A 510 31.02 -0.07 22.20
N PRO A 511 32.21 0.50 22.49
CA PRO A 511 33.19 0.86 21.47
C PRO A 511 33.60 -0.35 20.61
N LEU A 512 33.88 -0.11 19.33
CA LEU A 512 34.29 -1.14 18.38
C LEU A 512 35.54 -1.91 18.81
N GLU A 513 36.49 -1.22 19.43
CA GLU A 513 37.76 -1.78 19.94
C GLU A 513 37.51 -2.81 21.07
N GLU A 514 36.59 -2.51 21.95
CA GLU A 514 36.22 -3.43 23.05
C GLU A 514 35.48 -4.65 22.51
N LEU A 515 34.55 -4.45 21.55
CA LEU A 515 33.88 -5.54 20.86
C LEU A 515 34.90 -6.45 20.13
N ALA A 516 35.87 -5.86 19.45
CA ALA A 516 36.89 -6.57 18.70
C ALA A 516 37.70 -7.53 19.58
N SER A 517 37.96 -7.17 20.85
CA SER A 517 38.66 -8.04 21.82
C SER A 517 37.87 -9.27 22.24
N ARG A 518 36.54 -9.21 22.16
CA ARG A 518 35.60 -10.26 22.62
C ARG A 518 35.13 -11.21 21.51
N ILE A 519 35.37 -10.91 20.23
CA ILE A 519 35.06 -11.84 19.16
C ILE A 519 36.04 -13.00 19.13
N GLY A 520 35.55 -14.24 19.18
CA GLY A 520 36.39 -15.42 19.03
C GLY A 520 35.85 -16.71 19.65
N SER A 521 35.59 -16.81 20.94
CA SER A 521 35.15 -18.04 21.58
C SER A 521 34.13 -17.78 22.69
N GLY A 522 33.05 -18.55 22.72
CA GLY A 522 32.01 -18.48 23.74
C GLY A 522 30.61 -18.74 23.21
N ASP A 523 29.60 -18.69 24.08
CA ASP A 523 28.17 -18.91 23.75
C ASP A 523 27.43 -17.62 23.45
N LEU A 524 28.16 -16.52 23.25
CA LEU A 524 27.62 -15.25 22.83
C LEU A 524 27.62 -15.18 21.31
N PHE A 525 26.49 -14.74 20.72
CA PHE A 525 26.35 -14.51 19.29
C PHE A 525 26.01 -13.06 19.02
N ILE A 526 26.62 -12.47 18.02
CA ILE A 526 26.44 -11.06 17.68
C ILE A 526 26.06 -10.93 16.21
N ILE A 527 24.97 -10.23 15.93
CA ILE A 527 24.58 -9.82 14.58
C ILE A 527 25.04 -8.37 14.38
N MET A 528 25.80 -8.14 13.31
CA MET A 528 26.30 -6.81 12.96
C MET A 528 26.34 -6.58 11.46
N PRO A 529 26.40 -5.31 10.98
CA PRO A 529 26.70 -5.01 9.58
C PRO A 529 28.04 -5.59 9.14
N GLU A 530 28.07 -6.19 7.94
CA GLU A 530 29.28 -6.76 7.35
C GLU A 530 30.43 -5.74 7.28
N GLN A 531 30.12 -4.47 7.01
CA GLN A 531 31.12 -3.41 6.94
C GLN A 531 31.89 -3.24 8.26
N LEU A 532 31.17 -3.27 9.40
CA LEU A 532 31.79 -3.20 10.72
C LEU A 532 32.66 -4.42 11.01
N PHE A 533 32.20 -5.62 10.62
CA PHE A 533 33.01 -6.83 10.75
C PHE A 533 34.31 -6.74 9.96
N VAL A 534 34.27 -6.20 8.73
CA VAL A 534 35.47 -5.99 7.91
C VAL A 534 36.42 -4.96 8.55
N GLU A 535 35.91 -3.94 9.22
CA GLU A 535 36.72 -2.98 9.97
C GLU A 535 37.44 -3.65 11.15
N ILE A 536 36.73 -4.48 11.92
CA ILE A 536 37.32 -5.27 13.02
C ILE A 536 38.39 -6.21 12.47
N GLN A 537 38.12 -6.88 11.33
CA GLN A 537 39.08 -7.79 10.70
C GLN A 537 40.38 -7.10 10.22
N LYS A 538 40.31 -5.82 9.89
CA LYS A 538 41.53 -5.03 9.57
C LYS A 538 42.40 -4.79 10.80
N GLN A 539 41.79 -4.64 11.98
CA GLN A 539 42.49 -4.45 13.25
C GLN A 539 43.01 -5.78 13.83
N ARG A 540 42.24 -6.85 13.64
CA ARG A 540 42.54 -8.21 14.13
C ARG A 540 42.50 -9.21 12.96
N ARG A 541 43.67 -9.49 12.36
CA ARG A 541 43.79 -10.41 11.21
C ARG A 541 43.57 -11.88 11.55
N ASP A 542 43.60 -12.23 12.85
CA ASP A 542 43.41 -13.57 13.42
C ASP A 542 41.93 -13.95 13.62
N LEU A 543 40.99 -13.06 13.31
CA LEU A 543 39.57 -13.33 13.53
C LEU A 543 39.07 -14.43 12.60
N PRO A 544 38.27 -15.38 13.12
CA PRO A 544 37.62 -16.39 12.31
C PRO A 544 36.61 -15.74 11.34
N PRO A 545 36.33 -16.36 10.21
CA PRO A 545 35.30 -15.90 9.31
C PRO A 545 33.92 -15.88 10.03
N PRO A 546 32.98 -15.03 9.58
CA PRO A 546 31.66 -15.00 10.19
C PRO A 546 30.96 -16.36 9.98
N LEU A 547 30.19 -16.80 10.96
CA LEU A 547 29.44 -18.07 10.94
C LEU A 547 28.38 -18.06 9.84
N LEU A 548 27.72 -16.94 9.67
CA LEU A 548 26.69 -16.73 8.66
C LEU A 548 26.81 -15.32 8.06
N LYS A 549 26.37 -15.21 6.82
CA LYS A 549 26.28 -13.95 6.08
C LYS A 549 24.93 -13.85 5.38
N SER A 550 24.28 -12.71 5.49
CA SER A 550 23.03 -12.50 4.80
C SER A 550 23.24 -12.38 3.30
N ALA A 551 22.37 -13.03 2.51
CA ALA A 551 22.33 -12.86 1.06
C ALA A 551 21.77 -11.48 0.69
N GLY A 552 20.73 -11.03 1.41
CA GLY A 552 20.07 -9.74 1.22
C GLY A 552 20.71 -8.60 2.01
N THR A 553 20.41 -7.39 1.57
CA THR A 553 20.90 -6.12 2.17
C THR A 553 19.88 -5.48 3.12
N GLY A 554 18.76 -6.15 3.39
CA GLY A 554 17.65 -5.60 4.17
C GLY A 554 16.80 -4.55 3.46
N PRO A 555 15.74 -4.08 4.10
CA PRO A 555 14.70 -3.24 3.46
C PRO A 555 15.21 -1.93 2.87
N GLU A 556 16.24 -1.34 3.45
CA GLU A 556 16.81 -0.06 2.98
C GLU A 556 17.97 -0.26 2.00
N GLY A 557 18.45 -1.48 1.84
CA GLY A 557 19.63 -1.76 1.03
C GLY A 557 20.93 -1.32 1.71
N ASP A 558 20.89 -1.08 3.03
CA ASP A 558 21.94 -0.39 3.76
C ASP A 558 23.08 -1.31 4.19
N ALA A 559 22.78 -2.56 4.57
CA ALA A 559 23.80 -3.46 5.10
C ALA A 559 23.49 -4.94 4.84
N ARG A 560 24.50 -5.69 4.44
CA ARG A 560 24.52 -7.13 4.68
C ARG A 560 24.87 -7.36 6.16
N LEU A 561 24.23 -8.35 6.75
CA LEU A 561 24.47 -8.73 8.14
C LEU A 561 25.35 -9.97 8.20
N VAL A 562 26.15 -10.05 9.26
CA VAL A 562 26.93 -11.23 9.60
C VAL A 562 26.60 -11.67 11.03
N LEU A 563 26.69 -12.98 11.25
CA LEU A 563 26.63 -13.60 12.58
C LEU A 563 28.06 -13.99 12.97
N VAL A 564 28.51 -13.54 14.13
CA VAL A 564 29.83 -13.90 14.70
C VAL A 564 29.66 -14.45 16.11
N ARG A 565 30.63 -15.27 16.56
CA ARG A 565 30.72 -15.67 17.97
C ARG A 565 31.50 -14.62 18.76
N GLY A 566 31.06 -14.35 19.98
CA GLY A 566 31.75 -13.51 20.94
C GLY A 566 32.06 -14.30 22.24
N GLY A 567 33.09 -13.90 22.98
CA GLY A 567 33.36 -14.37 24.33
C GLY A 567 32.37 -13.77 25.35
N GLU A 568 32.41 -14.28 26.59
CA GLU A 568 31.57 -13.78 27.68
C GLU A 568 31.70 -12.25 27.85
N LEU A 569 30.56 -11.61 28.14
CA LEU A 569 30.48 -10.17 28.45
C LEU A 569 31.08 -9.87 29.80
#